data_e9e2b427d8b825be168429620f329d81
#
_entry.id   e9e2b427d8b825be168429620f329d81
#
_cell.length_a   1.000
_cell.length_b   1.000
_cell.length_c   1.000
_cell.angle_alpha   90.00
_cell.angle_beta   90.00
_cell.angle_gamma   90.00
#
_symmetry.space_group_name_H-M   'P 1'
#
loop_
_entity.id
_entity.type
_entity.pdbx_description
1 polymer ?
#
loop_
_entity_poly.entity_id
_entity_poly.type
_entity_poly.pdbx_seq_one_letter_code
_entity_poly.pdbx_strand_id
1 'polypeptide(L)'
;VDTLVFDLLPGDTCLLCSDGLHGYFEDEQELGEILSHGEGEELPKRLVGIANARGGKDNITSVVMRLPGDVSDPSAADVIRKLDILRKIPLFRHLGYKELVKVLNQTTLRTFKPGEYAIKEGSTGEEFYIILAGEVEVVKGGRPLTTLGPGVHFGEMALVDHSPRSASVRARID
;
A
#
# COMPACT_ATOMS: atom_id res chain seq x y z
N VAL A 1 18.54 -9.52 22.81
CA VAL A 1 17.44 -8.57 22.53
C VAL A 1 17.14 -8.66 21.06
N ASP A 2 15.93 -9.06 20.73
CA ASP A 2 15.49 -9.11 19.33
C ASP A 2 14.96 -7.72 18.95
N THR A 3 15.36 -7.24 17.78
CA THR A 3 14.92 -5.95 17.25
C THR A 3 14.11 -6.19 15.99
N LEU A 4 12.87 -5.67 15.97
CA LEU A 4 12.02 -5.68 14.81
C LEU A 4 11.91 -4.26 14.26
N VAL A 5 12.22 -4.09 12.98
CA VAL A 5 12.12 -2.81 12.26
C VAL A 5 11.14 -2.98 11.10
N PHE A 6 10.18 -2.07 10.99
CA PHE A 6 9.21 -2.05 9.90
C PHE A 6 8.78 -0.62 9.59
N ASP A 7 8.41 -0.39 8.35
CA ASP A 7 7.90 0.91 7.90
C ASP A 7 6.45 1.10 8.33
N LEU A 8 6.11 2.31 8.74
CA LEU A 8 4.76 2.72 9.11
C LEU A 8 4.27 3.80 8.13
N LEU A 9 2.96 3.82 7.93
CA LEU A 9 2.27 4.82 7.12
C LEU A 9 1.45 5.77 7.98
N PRO A 10 1.18 7.00 7.52
CA PRO A 10 0.22 7.88 8.16
C PRO A 10 -1.14 7.20 8.38
N GLY A 11 -1.68 7.27 9.59
CA GLY A 11 -2.92 6.60 9.97
C GLY A 11 -2.75 5.19 10.54
N ASP A 12 -1.57 4.59 10.46
CA ASP A 12 -1.31 3.30 11.08
C ASP A 12 -1.49 3.34 12.60
N THR A 13 -2.03 2.25 13.13
CA THR A 13 -2.17 2.03 14.57
C THR A 13 -1.36 0.81 14.97
N CYS A 14 -0.42 1.00 15.90
CA CYS A 14 0.39 -0.08 16.46
C CYS A 14 -0.09 -0.40 17.88
N LEU A 15 -0.27 -1.68 18.16
CA LEU A 15 -0.52 -2.20 19.50
C LEU A 15 0.71 -2.97 19.97
N LEU A 16 1.25 -2.57 21.13
CA LEU A 16 2.21 -3.37 21.90
C LEU A 16 1.49 -3.85 23.16
N CYS A 17 1.53 -5.14 23.40
CA CYS A 17 0.85 -5.71 24.55
C CYS A 17 1.63 -6.88 25.15
N SER A 18 1.31 -7.20 26.42
CA SER A 18 1.73 -8.45 27.02
C SER A 18 0.91 -9.63 26.46
N ASP A 19 1.41 -10.85 26.65
CA ASP A 19 0.71 -12.10 26.34
C ASP A 19 -0.63 -12.22 27.07
N GLY A 20 -0.72 -11.67 28.30
CA GLY A 20 -1.96 -11.56 29.05
C GLY A 20 -3.08 -10.74 28.38
N LEU A 21 -2.80 -10.00 27.30
CA LEU A 21 -3.82 -9.34 26.50
C LEU A 21 -4.14 -10.15 25.24
N HIS A 22 -3.10 -10.53 24.49
CA HIS A 22 -3.27 -11.16 23.17
C HIS A 22 -4.10 -12.45 23.22
N GLY A 23 -3.92 -13.27 24.25
CA GLY A 23 -4.62 -14.56 24.40
C GLY A 23 -6.14 -14.48 24.61
N TYR A 24 -6.70 -13.28 24.82
CA TYR A 24 -8.15 -13.09 25.04
C TYR A 24 -8.92 -12.61 23.81
N PHE A 25 -8.25 -12.44 22.67
CA PHE A 25 -8.90 -12.08 21.42
C PHE A 25 -8.95 -13.29 20.48
N GLU A 26 -10.11 -13.50 19.83
CA GLU A 26 -10.36 -14.71 19.03
C GLU A 26 -9.48 -14.74 17.76
N ASP A 27 -9.29 -13.55 17.15
CA ASP A 27 -8.48 -13.40 15.94
C ASP A 27 -7.95 -11.95 15.77
N GLU A 28 -7.10 -11.76 14.77
CA GLU A 28 -6.54 -10.46 14.42
C GLU A 28 -7.60 -9.50 13.87
N GLN A 29 -8.72 -10.01 13.33
CA GLN A 29 -9.80 -9.19 12.79
C GLN A 29 -10.55 -8.47 13.91
N GLU A 30 -10.86 -9.18 14.99
CA GLU A 30 -11.50 -8.58 16.18
C GLU A 30 -10.64 -7.44 16.76
N LEU A 31 -9.34 -7.68 16.91
CA LEU A 31 -8.40 -6.63 17.33
C LEU A 31 -8.37 -5.45 16.36
N GLY A 32 -8.35 -5.72 15.07
CA GLY A 32 -8.37 -4.70 14.02
C GLY A 32 -9.62 -3.81 14.09
N GLU A 33 -10.78 -4.40 14.28
CA GLU A 33 -12.05 -3.67 14.44
C GLU A 33 -12.05 -2.78 15.68
N ILE A 34 -11.57 -3.28 16.81
CA ILE A 34 -11.48 -2.50 18.05
C ILE A 34 -10.50 -1.33 17.90
N LEU A 35 -9.35 -1.58 17.26
CA LEU A 35 -8.32 -0.57 17.04
C LEU A 35 -8.77 0.51 16.05
N SER A 36 -9.56 0.16 15.05
CA SER A 36 -10.05 1.10 14.03
C SER A 36 -11.13 2.06 14.53
N HIS A 37 -11.98 1.60 15.47
CA HIS A 37 -13.12 2.38 15.99
C HIS A 37 -12.87 3.02 17.36
N GLY A 38 -11.70 2.79 17.97
CA GLY A 38 -11.37 3.33 19.29
C GLY A 38 -10.73 4.71 19.21
N GLU A 39 -11.07 5.58 20.14
CA GLU A 39 -10.45 6.90 20.28
C GLU A 39 -9.34 6.92 21.32
N GLY A 40 -8.20 7.50 20.95
CA GLY A 40 -7.09 7.99 21.76
C GLY A 40 -6.79 7.22 23.05
N GLU A 41 -6.88 7.91 24.17
CA GLU A 41 -6.50 7.40 25.50
C GLU A 41 -7.43 6.32 26.07
N GLU A 42 -8.66 6.21 25.58
CA GLU A 42 -9.60 5.20 26.07
C GLU A 42 -9.37 3.82 25.45
N LEU A 43 -8.69 3.74 24.32
CA LEU A 43 -8.48 2.49 23.59
C LEU A 43 -7.66 1.45 24.38
N PRO A 44 -6.52 1.80 25.01
CA PRO A 44 -5.79 0.86 25.86
C PRO A 44 -6.62 0.35 27.03
N LYS A 45 -7.39 1.22 27.68
CA LYS A 45 -8.28 0.85 28.81
C LYS A 45 -9.38 -0.11 28.37
N ARG A 46 -9.96 0.14 27.18
CA ARG A 46 -10.98 -0.73 26.60
C ARG A 46 -10.43 -2.13 26.31
N LEU A 47 -9.24 -2.24 25.73
CA LEU A 47 -8.58 -3.51 25.45
C LEU A 47 -8.32 -4.30 26.75
N VAL A 48 -7.77 -3.66 27.76
CA VAL A 48 -7.56 -4.26 29.09
C VAL A 48 -8.89 -4.67 29.72
N GLY A 49 -9.94 -3.84 29.61
CA GLY A 49 -11.29 -4.15 30.11
C GLY A 49 -11.89 -5.41 29.47
N ILE A 50 -11.75 -5.56 28.15
CA ILE A 50 -12.22 -6.76 27.44
C ILE A 50 -11.47 -8.00 27.92
N ALA A 51 -10.14 -7.96 28.01
CA ALA A 51 -9.35 -9.09 28.46
C ALA A 51 -9.69 -9.48 29.92
N ASN A 52 -9.87 -8.51 30.80
CA ASN A 52 -10.32 -8.76 32.17
C ASN A 52 -11.73 -9.39 32.24
N ALA A 53 -12.66 -8.92 31.44
CA ALA A 53 -14.01 -9.49 31.33
C ALA A 53 -14.02 -10.93 30.85
N ARG A 54 -13.02 -11.31 30.02
CA ARG A 54 -12.81 -12.66 29.48
C ARG A 54 -11.99 -13.58 30.38
N GLY A 55 -11.60 -13.12 31.56
CA GLY A 55 -10.97 -13.96 32.57
C GLY A 55 -9.79 -13.36 33.31
N GLY A 56 -9.04 -12.43 32.70
CA GLY A 56 -8.01 -11.61 33.34
C GLY A 56 -7.01 -12.38 34.23
N LYS A 57 -6.49 -13.51 33.78
CA LYS A 57 -5.67 -14.42 34.59
C LYS A 57 -4.23 -13.96 34.82
N ASP A 58 -3.79 -12.98 34.06
CA ASP A 58 -2.40 -12.50 34.08
C ASP A 58 -2.32 -10.97 34.09
N ASN A 59 -1.13 -10.44 34.28
CA ASN A 59 -0.87 -9.00 34.18
C ASN A 59 -1.08 -8.53 32.75
N ILE A 60 -1.96 -7.55 32.57
CA ILE A 60 -2.34 -7.05 31.26
C ILE A 60 -1.76 -5.66 31.07
N THR A 61 -0.94 -5.52 30.04
CA THR A 61 -0.38 -4.23 29.63
C THR A 61 -0.71 -4.00 28.16
N SER A 62 -1.15 -2.80 27.84
CA SER A 62 -1.34 -2.37 26.43
C SER A 62 -0.83 -0.95 26.24
N VAL A 63 -0.12 -0.75 25.12
CA VAL A 63 0.31 0.55 24.64
C VAL A 63 -0.18 0.66 23.18
N VAL A 64 -0.98 1.68 22.93
CA VAL A 64 -1.45 1.97 21.57
C VAL A 64 -0.75 3.22 21.07
N MET A 65 -0.11 3.12 19.93
CA MET A 65 0.52 4.22 19.22
C MET A 65 -0.19 4.40 17.89
N ARG A 66 -0.70 5.60 17.62
CA ARG A 66 -1.30 5.96 16.35
C ARG A 66 -0.44 7.01 15.67
N LEU A 67 -0.07 6.75 14.43
CA LEU A 67 0.59 7.77 13.63
C LEU A 67 -0.42 8.82 13.20
N PRO A 68 -0.07 10.11 13.33
CA PRO A 68 -0.91 11.17 12.79
C PRO A 68 -1.17 10.94 11.29
N GLY A 69 -2.41 11.05 10.89
CA GLY A 69 -2.86 10.83 9.51
C GLY A 69 -4.35 10.52 9.58
N ASP A 70 -5.16 11.55 9.46
CA ASP A 70 -6.61 11.37 9.34
C ASP A 70 -6.90 10.80 7.95
N VAL A 71 -7.91 9.94 7.84
CA VAL A 71 -8.42 9.46 6.54
C VAL A 71 -8.91 10.64 5.69
N SER A 72 -9.18 11.79 6.33
CA SER A 72 -9.44 13.08 5.68
C SER A 72 -8.17 13.82 5.24
N ASP A 73 -6.97 13.39 5.66
CA ASP A 73 -5.72 13.94 5.14
C ASP A 73 -5.52 13.45 3.70
N PRO A 74 -5.43 14.35 2.72
CA PRO A 74 -5.20 13.97 1.32
C PRO A 74 -4.00 13.04 1.13
N SER A 75 -2.98 13.15 1.99
CA SER A 75 -1.79 12.30 1.93
C SER A 75 -2.08 10.87 2.37
N ALA A 76 -2.84 10.67 3.44
CA ALA A 76 -3.23 9.34 3.92
C ALA A 76 -4.18 8.65 2.93
N ALA A 77 -5.17 9.37 2.41
CA ALA A 77 -6.08 8.86 1.39
C ALA A 77 -5.34 8.46 0.10
N ASP A 78 -4.32 9.23 -0.30
CA ASP A 78 -3.48 8.92 -1.46
C ASP A 78 -2.64 7.64 -1.23
N VAL A 79 -2.09 7.45 -0.03
CA VAL A 79 -1.34 6.25 0.35
C VAL A 79 -2.25 5.01 0.32
N ILE A 80 -3.43 5.08 0.93
CA ILE A 80 -4.41 3.97 0.92
C ILE A 80 -4.79 3.62 -0.52
N ARG A 81 -5.09 4.62 -1.35
CA ARG A 81 -5.41 4.43 -2.75
C ARG A 81 -4.27 3.75 -3.53
N LYS A 82 -3.02 4.13 -3.30
CA LYS A 82 -1.85 3.52 -3.93
C LYS A 82 -1.69 2.06 -3.50
N LEU A 83 -1.88 1.75 -2.22
CA LEU A 83 -1.84 0.37 -1.72
C LEU A 83 -2.95 -0.50 -2.32
N ASP A 84 -4.17 0.03 -2.45
CA ASP A 84 -5.29 -0.68 -3.07
C ASP A 84 -5.03 -0.97 -4.56
N ILE A 85 -4.36 -0.07 -5.26
CA ILE A 85 -3.93 -0.30 -6.64
C ILE A 85 -2.87 -1.39 -6.69
N LEU A 86 -1.84 -1.33 -5.83
CA LEU A 86 -0.78 -2.34 -5.76
C LEU A 86 -1.33 -3.74 -5.51
N ARG A 87 -2.28 -3.89 -4.57
CA ARG A 87 -2.91 -5.19 -4.26
C ARG A 87 -3.63 -5.83 -5.45
N LYS A 88 -4.16 -5.03 -6.37
CA LYS A 88 -4.89 -5.51 -7.56
C LYS A 88 -3.96 -5.97 -8.68
N ILE A 89 -2.68 -5.62 -8.62
CA ILE A 89 -1.70 -6.01 -9.63
C ILE A 89 -1.31 -7.48 -9.41
N PRO A 90 -1.45 -8.37 -10.40
CA PRO A 90 -1.16 -9.80 -10.25
C PRO A 90 0.24 -10.11 -9.73
N LEU A 91 1.23 -9.27 -10.06
CA LEU A 91 2.61 -9.39 -9.61
C LEU A 91 2.73 -9.28 -8.08
N PHE A 92 1.89 -8.48 -7.44
CA PHE A 92 1.94 -8.17 -6.01
C PHE A 92 0.89 -8.88 -5.16
N ARG A 93 0.02 -9.69 -5.76
CA ARG A 93 -1.12 -10.34 -5.08
C ARG A 93 -0.75 -11.23 -3.88
N HIS A 94 0.50 -11.71 -3.84
CA HIS A 94 1.01 -12.58 -2.77
C HIS A 94 1.76 -11.81 -1.68
N LEU A 95 1.93 -10.50 -1.85
CA LEU A 95 2.61 -9.66 -0.88
C LEU A 95 1.67 -9.31 0.27
N GLY A 96 2.17 -9.44 1.49
CA GLY A 96 1.51 -8.94 2.68
C GLY A 96 1.60 -7.41 2.78
N TYR A 97 0.87 -6.83 3.74
CA TYR A 97 0.83 -5.38 3.94
C TYR A 97 2.23 -4.76 4.09
N LYS A 98 3.10 -5.34 4.92
CA LYS A 98 4.48 -4.86 5.16
C LYS A 98 5.33 -4.84 3.88
N GLU A 99 5.13 -5.81 3.02
CA GLU A 99 5.86 -5.92 1.75
C GLU A 99 5.33 -4.90 0.74
N LEU A 100 4.01 -4.69 0.68
CA LEU A 100 3.40 -3.66 -0.16
C LEU A 100 3.84 -2.24 0.26
N VAL A 101 3.97 -1.98 1.57
CA VAL A 101 4.51 -0.72 2.07
C VAL A 101 5.95 -0.50 1.61
N LYS A 102 6.80 -1.54 1.65
CA LYS A 102 8.17 -1.47 1.12
C LYS A 102 8.18 -1.16 -0.38
N VAL A 103 7.30 -1.82 -1.16
CA VAL A 103 7.15 -1.51 -2.59
C VAL A 103 6.74 -0.05 -2.78
N LEU A 104 5.73 0.42 -2.04
CA LEU A 104 5.25 1.79 -2.12
C LEU A 104 6.36 2.81 -1.84
N ASN A 105 7.18 2.57 -0.81
CA ASN A 105 8.29 3.45 -0.43
C ASN A 105 9.42 3.50 -1.48
N GLN A 106 9.49 2.52 -2.38
CA GLN A 106 10.41 2.54 -3.53
C GLN A 106 9.80 3.18 -4.78
N THR A 107 8.53 3.58 -4.73
CA THR A 107 7.90 4.21 -5.89
C THR A 107 8.18 5.71 -5.94
N THR A 108 8.25 6.25 -7.16
CA THR A 108 8.36 7.69 -7.40
C THR A 108 7.18 8.14 -8.24
N LEU A 109 6.49 9.19 -7.80
CA LEU A 109 5.42 9.78 -8.59
C LEU A 109 6.00 10.52 -9.80
N ARG A 110 5.47 10.21 -10.99
CA ARG A 110 5.79 10.89 -12.23
C ARG A 110 4.52 11.45 -12.87
N THR A 111 4.60 12.67 -13.36
CA THR A 111 3.51 13.31 -14.10
C THR A 111 3.98 13.56 -15.53
N PHE A 112 3.16 13.17 -16.49
CA PHE A 112 3.42 13.33 -17.92
C PHE A 112 2.41 14.30 -18.51
N LYS A 113 2.90 15.21 -19.34
CA LYS A 113 2.02 16.09 -20.12
C LYS A 113 1.40 15.31 -21.29
N PRO A 114 0.21 15.73 -21.74
CA PRO A 114 -0.40 15.15 -22.94
C PRO A 114 0.58 15.06 -24.12
N GLY A 115 0.66 13.88 -24.73
CA GLY A 115 1.60 13.58 -25.83
C GLY A 115 3.03 13.20 -25.40
N GLU A 116 3.38 13.36 -24.11
CA GLU A 116 4.69 12.97 -23.59
C GLU A 116 4.81 11.45 -23.46
N TYR A 117 5.99 10.93 -23.77
CA TYR A 117 6.27 9.49 -23.71
C TYR A 117 6.81 9.11 -22.33
N ALA A 118 6.14 8.19 -21.67
CA ALA A 118 6.67 7.48 -20.50
C ALA A 118 7.70 6.43 -20.94
N ILE A 119 7.41 5.72 -22.03
CA ILE A 119 8.27 4.69 -22.63
C ILE A 119 8.33 4.92 -24.15
N LYS A 120 9.51 4.70 -24.73
CA LYS A 120 9.69 4.68 -26.20
C LYS A 120 10.07 3.28 -26.66
N GLU A 121 9.43 2.79 -27.73
CA GLU A 121 9.74 1.52 -28.38
C GLU A 121 11.23 1.44 -28.73
N GLY A 122 11.85 0.28 -28.45
CA GLY A 122 13.26 0.02 -28.70
C GLY A 122 14.23 0.66 -27.69
N SER A 123 13.78 1.52 -26.78
CA SER A 123 14.65 2.02 -25.72
C SER A 123 14.93 0.95 -24.67
N THR A 124 16.00 1.11 -23.92
CA THR A 124 16.29 0.34 -22.70
C THR A 124 15.73 1.06 -21.49
N GLY A 125 15.36 0.32 -20.45
CA GLY A 125 14.90 0.87 -19.17
C GLY A 125 14.31 -0.23 -18.32
N GLU A 126 14.46 -0.09 -17.02
CA GLU A 126 14.03 -1.07 -16.01
C GLU A 126 12.82 -0.57 -15.20
N GLU A 127 12.24 0.57 -15.58
CA GLU A 127 11.11 1.13 -14.85
C GLU A 127 9.82 0.37 -15.20
N PHE A 128 9.08 0.09 -14.17
CA PHE A 128 7.71 -0.40 -14.17
C PHE A 128 6.77 0.73 -13.77
N TYR A 129 5.68 0.89 -14.48
CA TYR A 129 4.76 2.00 -14.30
C TYR A 129 3.37 1.51 -13.90
N ILE A 130 2.74 2.26 -12.98
CA ILE A 130 1.36 2.06 -12.55
C ILE A 130 0.62 3.36 -12.74
N ILE A 131 -0.51 3.31 -13.44
CA ILE A 131 -1.33 4.49 -13.69
C ILE A 131 -2.18 4.80 -12.46
N LEU A 132 -1.95 5.94 -11.85
CA LEU A 132 -2.75 6.42 -10.71
C LEU A 132 -3.94 7.26 -11.18
N ALA A 133 -3.76 8.06 -12.23
CA ALA A 133 -4.78 8.93 -12.81
C ALA A 133 -4.47 9.20 -14.29
N GLY A 134 -5.48 9.59 -15.05
CA GLY A 134 -5.36 9.86 -16.48
C GLY A 134 -5.32 8.58 -17.31
N GLU A 135 -4.96 8.73 -18.59
CA GLU A 135 -4.89 7.65 -19.55
C GLU A 135 -3.59 7.71 -20.35
N VAL A 136 -3.11 6.55 -20.75
CA VAL A 136 -1.98 6.42 -21.66
C VAL A 136 -2.38 5.61 -22.90
N GLU A 137 -1.76 5.91 -24.02
CA GLU A 137 -1.90 5.15 -25.27
C GLU A 137 -0.64 4.33 -25.52
N VAL A 138 -0.83 3.05 -25.80
CA VAL A 138 0.23 2.13 -26.21
C VAL A 138 0.33 2.16 -27.72
N VAL A 139 1.53 2.43 -28.25
CA VAL A 139 1.80 2.57 -29.69
C VAL A 139 2.95 1.64 -30.09
N LYS A 140 2.78 0.85 -31.14
CA LYS A 140 3.82 -0.02 -31.69
C LYS A 140 3.96 0.18 -33.17
N GLY A 141 5.20 0.41 -33.66
CA GLY A 141 5.47 0.69 -35.04
C GLY A 141 4.67 1.90 -35.58
N GLY A 142 4.44 2.90 -34.76
CA GLY A 142 3.65 4.09 -35.09
C GLY A 142 2.12 3.88 -35.10
N ARG A 143 1.60 2.69 -34.79
CA ARG A 143 0.17 2.38 -34.75
C ARG A 143 -0.32 2.27 -33.33
N PRO A 144 -1.44 2.94 -32.96
CA PRO A 144 -2.05 2.78 -31.65
C PRO A 144 -2.58 1.33 -31.49
N LEU A 145 -2.30 0.72 -30.34
CA LEU A 145 -2.75 -0.63 -30.03
C LEU A 145 -3.92 -0.61 -29.04
N THR A 146 -3.77 0.13 -27.94
CA THR A 146 -4.77 0.18 -26.87
C THR A 146 -4.56 1.41 -26.01
N THR A 147 -5.57 1.72 -25.19
CA THR A 147 -5.52 2.75 -24.14
C THR A 147 -5.57 2.07 -22.78
N LEU A 148 -4.78 2.54 -21.83
CA LEU A 148 -4.72 2.05 -20.46
C LEU A 148 -5.08 3.18 -19.52
N GLY A 149 -5.88 2.86 -18.48
CA GLY A 149 -6.37 3.80 -17.48
C GLY A 149 -5.90 3.48 -16.06
N PRO A 150 -6.45 4.17 -15.04
CA PRO A 150 -6.04 4.02 -13.65
C PRO A 150 -6.13 2.58 -13.14
N GLY A 151 -5.15 2.16 -12.36
CA GLY A 151 -5.03 0.81 -11.82
C GLY A 151 -4.37 -0.19 -12.76
N VAL A 152 -4.12 0.18 -14.02
CA VAL A 152 -3.38 -0.65 -14.98
C VAL A 152 -1.88 -0.35 -14.87
N HIS A 153 -1.08 -1.35 -15.17
CA HIS A 153 0.38 -1.26 -15.17
C HIS A 153 0.96 -1.57 -16.56
N PHE A 154 2.18 -1.13 -16.79
CA PHE A 154 2.92 -1.39 -18.01
C PHE A 154 4.44 -1.33 -17.79
N GLY A 155 5.22 -1.90 -18.69
CA GLY A 155 6.68 -1.90 -18.62
C GLY A 155 7.27 -3.08 -17.85
N GLU A 156 6.44 -4.03 -17.40
CA GLU A 156 6.82 -5.21 -16.58
C GLU A 156 7.80 -6.14 -17.33
N MET A 157 7.70 -6.23 -18.65
CA MET A 157 8.54 -7.13 -19.45
C MET A 157 10.04 -6.82 -19.28
N ALA A 158 10.38 -5.55 -19.17
CA ALA A 158 11.78 -5.14 -18.98
C ALA A 158 12.38 -5.55 -17.63
N LEU A 159 11.55 -5.82 -16.62
CA LEU A 159 12.00 -6.34 -15.33
C LEU A 159 12.38 -7.83 -15.38
N VAL A 160 11.84 -8.56 -16.35
CA VAL A 160 11.99 -10.02 -16.44
C VAL A 160 13.16 -10.40 -17.36
N ASP A 161 13.25 -9.79 -18.53
CA ASP A 161 14.14 -10.24 -19.59
C ASP A 161 15.18 -9.20 -20.05
N HIS A 162 15.16 -8.00 -19.47
CA HIS A 162 16.02 -6.87 -19.84
C HIS A 162 15.98 -6.51 -21.34
N SER A 163 14.92 -6.94 -22.03
CA SER A 163 14.74 -6.69 -23.45
C SER A 163 14.42 -5.21 -23.74
N PRO A 164 14.75 -4.71 -24.91
CA PRO A 164 14.30 -3.39 -25.34
C PRO A 164 12.77 -3.27 -25.28
N ARG A 165 12.28 -2.08 -24.97
CA ARG A 165 10.85 -1.79 -24.85
C ARG A 165 10.08 -2.20 -26.10
N SER A 166 9.09 -3.06 -25.97
CA SER A 166 8.33 -3.65 -27.07
C SER A 166 7.33 -2.72 -27.75
N ALA A 167 7.01 -1.61 -27.10
CA ALA A 167 6.09 -0.57 -27.58
C ALA A 167 6.39 0.77 -26.91
N SER A 168 5.91 1.84 -27.49
CA SER A 168 5.87 3.17 -26.87
C SER A 168 4.60 3.32 -26.04
N VAL A 169 4.70 4.08 -24.94
CA VAL A 169 3.55 4.46 -24.10
C VAL A 169 3.60 5.97 -23.92
N ARG A 170 2.54 6.66 -24.31
CA ARG A 170 2.43 8.12 -24.21
C ARG A 170 1.17 8.55 -23.46
N ALA A 171 1.24 9.64 -22.72
CA ALA A 171 0.09 10.26 -22.09
C ALA A 171 -0.90 10.74 -23.16
N ARG A 172 -2.19 10.47 -22.97
CA ARG A 172 -3.24 10.97 -23.86
C ARG A 172 -3.54 12.43 -23.59
N ILE A 173 -4.07 13.12 -24.62
CA ILE A 173 -4.68 14.44 -24.51
C ILE A 173 -6.14 14.21 -24.20
N ASP A 174 -6.61 14.68 -23.08
CA ASP A 174 -8.02 14.95 -22.83
C ASP A 174 -8.21 16.39 -22.49
#